data_65eb31f38c0737a5c003a60e07576950
#
_entry.id   65eb31f38c0737a5c003a60e07576950
#
_cell.length_a   1.000
_cell.length_b   1.000
_cell.length_c   1.000
_cell.angle_alpha   90.00
_cell.angle_beta   90.00
_cell.angle_gamma   90.00
#
_symmetry.space_group_name_H-M   'P 1'
#
loop_
_entity.id
_entity.type
_entity.pdbx_description
1 polymer ?
#
loop_
_entity_poly.entity_id
_entity_poly.type
_entity_poly.pdbx_seq_one_letter_code
_entity_poly.pdbx_strand_id
1 'polypeptide(L)'
;MVKKILLTLLIVILVGAGAGGTIYFYTQNKNQIEQNASLTAQNMQIQAELNAIGSLVTTYEVADKVYSGQPVKESDLIAVSVPASTCSTASITDINNILGNYYKVDINPGTIISMDMLMDDASEADKRYTRELTFTSLPVGTVVGDYIDVRLILPNGEEYVVVSHERIERLYDTTITIHVSEEENQIINSMFAELGQYQGFTFAYLVKYIEPGKDVDTVAFYPVQEDMKELVMLNPNIKDTTRCINDTLRAHIDQVLLIYTSSNNQKTAQSFVEELAAQHEYQLGAHQMWIEEHTDEDGNFVPEQGAPTTDATVTDPSLDQMTGEAMDSLNQSIEDLEAIQ
;
A
#
# COMPACT_ATOMS: atom_id res chain seq x y z
N MET A 1 -16.68 20.70 -106.19
CA MET A 1 -17.32 21.03 -104.87
C MET A 1 -17.11 19.94 -103.83
N VAL A 2 -17.34 18.69 -104.14
CA VAL A 2 -17.27 17.56 -103.17
C VAL A 2 -15.95 17.44 -102.44
N LYS A 3 -14.74 17.58 -103.05
CA LYS A 3 -13.43 17.53 -102.42
C LYS A 3 -13.21 18.59 -101.34
N LYS A 4 -13.78 19.85 -101.54
CA LYS A 4 -13.67 20.88 -100.52
C LYS A 4 -14.54 20.61 -99.30
N ILE A 5 -15.73 20.04 -99.48
CA ILE A 5 -16.62 19.64 -98.42
C ILE A 5 -16.01 18.48 -97.58
N LEU A 6 -15.40 17.50 -98.27
CA LEU A 6 -14.73 16.37 -97.58
C LEU A 6 -13.53 16.82 -96.76
N LEU A 7 -12.76 17.78 -97.29
CA LEU A 7 -11.62 18.34 -96.59
C LEU A 7 -12.04 19.14 -95.36
N THR A 8 -13.08 19.95 -95.43
CA THR A 8 -13.65 20.68 -94.29
C THR A 8 -14.20 19.74 -93.22
N LEU A 9 -14.89 18.67 -93.64
CA LEU A 9 -15.40 17.68 -92.72
C LEU A 9 -14.24 16.93 -91.96
N LEU A 10 -13.15 16.61 -92.66
CA LEU A 10 -11.98 15.94 -92.10
C LEU A 10 -11.29 16.91 -91.08
N ILE A 11 -11.17 18.21 -91.38
CA ILE A 11 -10.61 19.19 -90.47
C ILE A 11 -11.46 19.30 -89.17
N VAL A 12 -12.79 19.34 -89.29
CA VAL A 12 -13.71 19.43 -88.17
C VAL A 12 -13.61 18.21 -87.29
N ILE A 13 -13.49 17.00 -87.85
CA ILE A 13 -13.27 15.76 -87.11
C ILE A 13 -11.94 15.80 -86.41
N LEU A 14 -10.87 16.26 -87.04
CA LEU A 14 -9.53 16.30 -86.44
C LEU A 14 -9.45 17.34 -85.33
N VAL A 15 -10.08 18.46 -85.44
CA VAL A 15 -10.17 19.49 -84.36
C VAL A 15 -11.05 19.00 -83.23
N GLY A 16 -12.20 18.34 -83.59
CA GLY A 16 -13.07 17.74 -82.55
C GLY A 16 -12.40 16.62 -81.78
N ALA A 17 -11.65 15.78 -82.47
CA ALA A 17 -10.87 14.67 -81.81
C ALA A 17 -9.74 15.28 -80.98
N GLY A 18 -9.05 16.32 -81.43
CA GLY A 18 -8.02 17.02 -80.66
C GLY A 18 -8.59 17.70 -79.41
N ALA A 19 -9.72 18.40 -79.54
CA ALA A 19 -10.35 19.03 -78.38
C ALA A 19 -10.93 17.99 -77.38
N GLY A 20 -11.55 16.90 -77.85
CA GLY A 20 -12.02 15.81 -77.01
C GLY A 20 -10.91 15.11 -76.28
N GLY A 21 -9.78 14.82 -76.98
CA GLY A 21 -8.60 14.26 -76.40
C GLY A 21 -7.99 15.11 -75.29
N THR A 22 -7.85 16.42 -75.50
CA THR A 22 -7.31 17.34 -74.48
C THR A 22 -8.22 17.43 -73.25
N ILE A 23 -9.53 17.47 -73.39
CA ILE A 23 -10.50 17.49 -72.30
C ILE A 23 -10.43 16.19 -71.56
N TYR A 24 -10.34 15.04 -72.23
CA TYR A 24 -10.22 13.71 -71.62
C TYR A 24 -8.94 13.60 -70.78
N PHE A 25 -7.79 13.96 -71.36
CA PHE A 25 -6.52 13.95 -70.63
C PHE A 25 -6.50 14.94 -69.47
N TYR A 26 -7.11 16.10 -69.59
CA TYR A 26 -7.20 17.08 -68.52
C TYR A 26 -8.05 16.55 -67.34
N THR A 27 -9.21 15.97 -67.64
CA THR A 27 -10.09 15.38 -66.58
C THR A 27 -9.43 14.19 -65.91
N GLN A 28 -8.75 13.34 -66.68
CA GLN A 28 -8.06 12.18 -66.12
C GLN A 28 -6.87 12.61 -65.25
N ASN A 29 -6.11 13.60 -65.70
CA ASN A 29 -5.02 14.16 -64.91
C ASN A 29 -5.51 14.85 -63.63
N LYS A 30 -6.60 15.58 -63.71
CA LYS A 30 -7.25 16.17 -62.53
C LYS A 30 -7.72 15.12 -61.54
N ASN A 31 -8.35 14.04 -61.99
CA ASN A 31 -8.79 12.94 -61.14
C ASN A 31 -7.59 12.23 -60.49
N GLN A 32 -6.47 12.06 -61.20
CA GLN A 32 -5.24 11.50 -60.65
C GLN A 32 -4.64 12.43 -59.60
N ILE A 33 -4.63 13.73 -59.80
CA ILE A 33 -4.14 14.73 -58.83
C ILE A 33 -5.00 14.68 -57.57
N GLU A 34 -6.33 14.64 -57.71
CA GLU A 34 -7.26 14.55 -56.57
C GLU A 34 -7.10 13.23 -55.80
N GLN A 35 -6.92 12.10 -56.51
CA GLN A 35 -6.64 10.80 -55.89
C GLN A 35 -5.29 10.80 -55.15
N ASN A 36 -4.25 11.33 -55.75
CA ASN A 36 -2.94 11.46 -55.13
C ASN A 36 -2.97 12.38 -53.89
N ALA A 37 -3.72 13.47 -53.95
CA ALA A 37 -3.90 14.38 -52.83
C ALA A 37 -4.65 13.66 -51.67
N SER A 38 -5.69 12.89 -51.99
CA SER A 38 -6.45 12.12 -51.00
C SER A 38 -5.57 11.00 -50.34
N LEU A 39 -4.82 10.27 -51.16
CA LEU A 39 -3.87 9.26 -50.68
C LEU A 39 -2.76 9.87 -49.80
N THR A 40 -2.27 11.05 -50.18
CA THR A 40 -1.27 11.78 -49.39
C THR A 40 -1.85 12.20 -48.04
N ALA A 41 -3.09 12.73 -48.04
CA ALA A 41 -3.78 13.11 -46.82
C ALA A 41 -4.02 11.87 -45.89
N GLN A 42 -4.45 10.74 -46.45
CA GLN A 42 -4.62 9.51 -45.71
C GLN A 42 -3.28 9.00 -45.10
N ASN A 43 -2.21 9.02 -45.89
CA ASN A 43 -0.89 8.64 -45.42
C ASN A 43 -0.41 9.56 -44.29
N MET A 44 -0.61 10.87 -44.39
CA MET A 44 -0.28 11.81 -43.32
C MET A 44 -1.11 11.54 -42.05
N GLN A 45 -2.39 11.22 -42.20
CA GLN A 45 -3.25 10.87 -41.09
C GLN A 45 -2.78 9.58 -40.43
N ILE A 46 -2.50 8.52 -41.20
CA ILE A 46 -1.98 7.22 -40.66
C ILE A 46 -0.64 7.45 -39.97
N GLN A 47 0.27 8.25 -40.56
CA GLN A 47 1.53 8.58 -39.89
C GLN A 47 1.34 9.37 -38.61
N ALA A 48 0.40 10.28 -38.55
CA ALA A 48 0.07 11.03 -37.35
C ALA A 48 -0.49 10.10 -36.26
N GLU A 49 -1.36 9.15 -36.61
CA GLU A 49 -1.91 8.14 -35.71
C GLU A 49 -0.81 7.19 -35.21
N LEU A 50 0.10 6.73 -36.08
CA LEU A 50 1.24 5.90 -35.70
C LEU A 50 2.20 6.64 -34.75
N ASN A 51 2.46 7.93 -35.01
CA ASN A 51 3.29 8.75 -34.14
C ASN A 51 2.62 9.03 -32.78
N ALA A 52 1.28 9.13 -32.75
CA ALA A 52 0.53 9.28 -31.51
C ALA A 52 0.53 8.02 -30.64
N ILE A 53 0.54 6.83 -31.25
CA ILE A 53 0.67 5.54 -30.54
C ILE A 53 2.08 5.39 -29.95
N GLY A 54 3.11 5.95 -30.61
CA GLY A 54 4.51 5.82 -30.20
C GLY A 54 5.11 4.45 -30.49
N SER A 55 6.20 4.14 -29.84
CA SER A 55 6.84 2.81 -29.94
C SER A 55 6.00 1.75 -29.24
N LEU A 56 5.79 0.62 -29.91
CA LEU A 56 5.14 -0.55 -29.33
C LEU A 56 6.18 -1.41 -28.60
N VAL A 57 5.80 -1.90 -27.44
CA VAL A 57 6.58 -2.86 -26.63
C VAL A 57 5.75 -4.13 -26.48
N THR A 58 6.40 -5.28 -26.65
CA THR A 58 5.77 -6.56 -26.37
C THR A 58 5.81 -6.82 -24.87
N THR A 59 4.66 -7.11 -24.28
CA THR A 59 4.50 -7.52 -22.89
C THR A 59 3.54 -8.71 -22.84
N TYR A 60 3.22 -9.21 -21.64
CA TYR A 60 2.40 -10.39 -21.47
C TYR A 60 1.17 -10.10 -20.64
N GLU A 61 0.03 -10.63 -21.06
CA GLU A 61 -1.22 -10.63 -20.30
C GLU A 61 -1.62 -12.06 -19.93
N VAL A 62 -2.44 -12.21 -18.92
CA VAL A 62 -2.97 -13.49 -18.47
C VAL A 62 -4.12 -13.93 -19.40
N ALA A 63 -4.03 -15.17 -19.93
CA ALA A 63 -5.04 -15.77 -20.81
C ALA A 63 -6.33 -16.13 -20.06
N ASP A 64 -6.18 -16.78 -18.91
CA ASP A 64 -7.25 -17.23 -18.04
C ASP A 64 -7.03 -16.70 -16.61
N LYS A 65 -8.08 -16.78 -15.77
CA LYS A 65 -7.93 -16.37 -14.38
C LYS A 65 -6.89 -17.23 -13.67
N VAL A 66 -5.89 -16.60 -13.06
CA VAL A 66 -4.89 -17.26 -12.22
C VAL A 66 -5.08 -16.83 -10.76
N TYR A 67 -4.66 -17.70 -9.84
CA TYR A 67 -4.82 -17.48 -8.41
C TYR A 67 -3.46 -17.29 -7.75
N SER A 68 -3.45 -16.56 -6.64
CA SER A 68 -2.27 -16.39 -5.82
C SER A 68 -1.66 -17.75 -5.43
N GLY A 69 -0.33 -17.84 -5.46
CA GLY A 69 0.41 -19.07 -5.17
C GLY A 69 0.48 -20.09 -6.32
N GLN A 70 -0.14 -19.82 -7.47
CA GLN A 70 0.04 -20.68 -8.66
C GLN A 70 1.36 -20.36 -9.36
N PRO A 71 2.08 -21.39 -9.88
CA PRO A 71 3.28 -21.16 -10.67
C PRO A 71 2.93 -20.53 -12.02
N VAL A 72 3.76 -19.60 -12.46
CA VAL A 72 3.65 -18.99 -13.79
C VAL A 72 4.03 -20.01 -14.86
N LYS A 73 3.13 -20.26 -15.78
CA LYS A 73 3.34 -21.15 -16.94
C LYS A 73 3.24 -20.37 -18.23
N GLU A 74 4.00 -20.78 -19.22
CA GLU A 74 3.93 -20.19 -20.57
C GLU A 74 2.53 -20.26 -21.18
N SER A 75 1.78 -21.35 -20.86
CA SER A 75 0.40 -21.54 -21.32
C SER A 75 -0.60 -20.52 -20.79
N ASP A 76 -0.27 -19.88 -19.67
CA ASP A 76 -1.16 -18.95 -18.99
C ASP A 76 -1.01 -17.52 -19.54
N LEU A 77 -0.06 -17.31 -20.47
CA LEU A 77 0.38 -16.01 -20.95
C LEU A 77 0.13 -15.81 -22.45
N ILE A 78 -0.34 -14.63 -22.80
CA ILE A 78 -0.49 -14.17 -24.18
C ILE A 78 0.41 -12.95 -24.38
N ALA A 79 1.25 -13.00 -25.42
CA ALA A 79 2.06 -11.84 -25.80
C ALA A 79 1.18 -10.78 -26.46
N VAL A 80 1.23 -9.55 -25.96
CA VAL A 80 0.48 -8.40 -26.47
C VAL A 80 1.42 -7.24 -26.75
N SER A 81 1.14 -6.50 -27.83
CA SER A 81 1.88 -5.30 -28.18
C SER A 81 1.11 -4.08 -27.71
N VAL A 82 1.69 -3.31 -26.80
CA VAL A 82 1.08 -2.11 -26.23
C VAL A 82 2.00 -0.89 -26.42
N PRO A 83 1.45 0.32 -26.44
CA PRO A 83 2.26 1.53 -26.49
C PRO A 83 3.22 1.60 -25.28
N ALA A 84 4.47 1.96 -25.53
CA ALA A 84 5.49 2.09 -24.46
C ALA A 84 5.08 3.06 -23.35
N SER A 85 4.26 4.05 -23.67
CA SER A 85 3.71 5.01 -22.71
C SER A 85 2.71 4.40 -21.71
N THR A 86 2.14 3.24 -22.01
CA THR A 86 1.21 2.51 -21.12
C THR A 86 1.90 1.42 -20.31
N CYS A 87 3.17 1.13 -20.61
CA CYS A 87 3.94 0.15 -19.86
C CYS A 87 4.52 0.78 -18.59
N SER A 88 4.38 0.07 -17.46
CA SER A 88 5.13 0.35 -16.24
C SER A 88 6.61 -0.01 -16.44
N THR A 89 7.51 0.59 -15.64
CA THR A 89 8.92 0.17 -15.55
C THR A 89 9.09 -1.27 -15.07
N ALA A 90 8.07 -1.80 -14.38
CA ALA A 90 8.00 -3.20 -13.92
C ALA A 90 7.36 -4.15 -14.94
N SER A 91 6.98 -3.66 -16.15
CA SER A 91 6.37 -4.49 -17.20
C SER A 91 7.35 -5.54 -17.71
N ILE A 92 6.85 -6.74 -17.92
CA ILE A 92 7.63 -7.90 -18.31
C ILE A 92 7.76 -7.92 -19.84
N THR A 93 8.99 -7.86 -20.34
CA THR A 93 9.30 -7.91 -21.78
C THR A 93 9.92 -9.23 -22.22
N ASP A 94 10.42 -10.03 -21.28
CA ASP A 94 11.00 -11.35 -21.52
C ASP A 94 10.34 -12.39 -20.61
N ILE A 95 9.67 -13.35 -21.22
CA ILE A 95 8.96 -14.44 -20.53
C ILE A 95 9.91 -15.31 -19.69
N ASN A 96 11.16 -15.48 -20.12
CA ASN A 96 12.11 -16.33 -19.41
C ASN A 96 12.44 -15.81 -18.00
N ASN A 97 12.28 -14.52 -17.77
CA ASN A 97 12.53 -13.90 -16.46
C ASN A 97 11.44 -14.21 -15.43
N ILE A 98 10.32 -14.77 -15.86
CA ILE A 98 9.15 -15.01 -15.00
C ILE A 98 8.72 -16.47 -14.93
N LEU A 99 9.22 -17.31 -15.82
CA LEU A 99 8.95 -18.75 -15.75
C LEU A 99 9.60 -19.33 -14.49
N GLY A 100 8.79 -20.00 -13.67
CA GLY A 100 9.21 -20.53 -12.37
C GLY A 100 8.86 -19.64 -11.19
N ASN A 101 8.46 -18.40 -11.42
CA ASN A 101 7.90 -17.54 -10.39
C ASN A 101 6.44 -17.93 -10.09
N TYR A 102 5.87 -17.35 -9.06
CA TYR A 102 4.50 -17.59 -8.61
C TYR A 102 3.71 -16.28 -8.57
N TYR A 103 2.40 -16.34 -8.80
CA TYR A 103 1.53 -15.18 -8.70
C TYR A 103 1.33 -14.78 -7.23
N LYS A 104 1.57 -13.52 -6.88
CA LYS A 104 1.31 -12.97 -5.52
C LYS A 104 -0.17 -12.76 -5.26
N VAL A 105 -0.93 -12.46 -6.29
CA VAL A 105 -2.34 -12.05 -6.22
C VAL A 105 -3.17 -12.79 -7.26
N ASP A 106 -4.48 -12.83 -7.06
CA ASP A 106 -5.41 -13.29 -8.08
C ASP A 106 -5.44 -12.31 -9.25
N ILE A 107 -5.25 -12.80 -10.48
CA ILE A 107 -5.21 -11.97 -11.68
C ILE A 107 -6.30 -12.42 -12.64
N ASN A 108 -7.07 -11.47 -13.15
CA ASN A 108 -8.13 -11.73 -14.13
C ASN A 108 -7.57 -11.76 -15.57
N PRO A 109 -8.24 -12.50 -16.48
CA PRO A 109 -7.86 -12.54 -17.90
C PRO A 109 -7.74 -11.15 -18.53
N GLY A 110 -6.77 -10.97 -19.42
CA GLY A 110 -6.49 -9.69 -20.10
C GLY A 110 -5.74 -8.67 -19.25
N THR A 111 -5.29 -9.04 -18.05
CA THR A 111 -4.46 -8.16 -17.21
C THR A 111 -3.00 -8.31 -17.61
N ILE A 112 -2.35 -7.19 -17.92
CA ILE A 112 -0.91 -7.14 -18.19
C ILE A 112 -0.15 -7.40 -16.89
N ILE A 113 0.79 -8.34 -16.94
CA ILE A 113 1.57 -8.76 -15.78
C ILE A 113 2.76 -7.80 -15.56
N SER A 114 3.01 -7.48 -14.30
CA SER A 114 4.23 -6.79 -13.85
C SER A 114 5.01 -7.63 -12.86
N MET A 115 6.31 -7.35 -12.70
CA MET A 115 7.17 -8.03 -11.72
C MET A 115 6.63 -7.93 -10.29
N ASP A 116 5.95 -6.84 -9.95
CA ASP A 116 5.36 -6.61 -8.63
C ASP A 116 4.24 -7.60 -8.28
N MET A 117 3.62 -8.20 -9.31
CA MET A 117 2.57 -9.22 -9.17
C MET A 117 3.13 -10.65 -9.02
N LEU A 118 4.44 -10.80 -9.08
CA LEU A 118 5.13 -12.10 -9.03
C LEU A 118 6.06 -12.20 -7.83
N MET A 119 6.37 -13.43 -7.43
CA MET A 119 7.34 -13.79 -6.40
C MET A 119 8.20 -14.96 -6.88
N ASP A 120 9.45 -15.01 -6.44
CA ASP A 120 10.46 -15.95 -6.94
C ASP A 120 10.20 -17.40 -6.47
N ASP A 121 9.61 -17.58 -5.30
CA ASP A 121 9.28 -18.91 -4.75
C ASP A 121 7.97 -18.86 -3.94
N ALA A 122 7.06 -19.82 -4.19
CA ALA A 122 5.85 -19.99 -3.38
C ALA A 122 6.16 -20.40 -1.93
N SER A 123 7.33 -20.99 -1.68
CA SER A 123 7.77 -21.35 -0.34
C SER A 123 8.28 -20.16 0.46
N GLU A 124 8.67 -19.07 -0.21
CA GLU A 124 9.00 -17.77 0.39
C GLU A 124 7.79 -16.85 0.54
N ALA A 125 6.66 -17.17 -0.12
CA ALA A 125 5.41 -16.55 0.25
C ALA A 125 5.19 -16.88 1.72
N ASP A 126 5.47 -15.92 2.59
CA ASP A 126 5.11 -15.98 3.99
C ASP A 126 3.66 -16.45 4.03
N LYS A 127 3.42 -17.67 4.54
CA LYS A 127 2.08 -18.18 4.77
C LYS A 127 1.48 -17.27 5.83
N ARG A 128 0.83 -16.19 5.39
CA ARG A 128 0.24 -15.22 6.29
C ARG A 128 -1.12 -15.70 6.74
N TYR A 129 -1.33 -15.63 8.02
CA TYR A 129 -2.60 -15.93 8.66
C TYR A 129 -3.31 -14.62 8.98
N THR A 130 -4.62 -14.63 8.92
CA THR A 130 -5.43 -13.53 9.44
C THR A 130 -5.51 -13.65 10.95
N ARG A 131 -5.12 -12.59 11.67
CA ARG A 131 -5.18 -12.53 13.14
C ARG A 131 -6.02 -11.35 13.58
N GLU A 132 -6.95 -11.60 14.48
CA GLU A 132 -7.76 -10.57 15.13
C GLU A 132 -7.16 -10.27 16.49
N LEU A 133 -6.95 -8.97 16.77
CA LEU A 133 -6.37 -8.47 18.01
C LEU A 133 -7.28 -7.38 18.57
N THR A 134 -7.66 -7.51 19.85
CA THR A 134 -8.48 -6.53 20.55
C THR A 134 -7.63 -5.81 21.59
N PHE A 135 -7.69 -4.49 21.59
CA PHE A 135 -6.96 -3.64 22.52
C PHE A 135 -7.93 -2.80 23.37
N THR A 136 -7.42 -2.18 24.43
CA THR A 136 -8.21 -1.26 25.25
C THR A 136 -8.65 -0.04 24.46
N SER A 137 -7.76 0.49 23.61
CA SER A 137 -8.03 1.61 22.70
C SER A 137 -7.17 1.51 21.46
N LEU A 138 -7.51 2.27 20.42
CA LEU A 138 -6.72 2.48 19.23
C LEU A 138 -6.19 3.91 19.21
N PRO A 139 -5.04 4.18 18.54
CA PRO A 139 -4.62 5.54 18.26
C PRO A 139 -5.74 6.33 17.57
N VAL A 140 -5.94 7.59 17.97
CA VAL A 140 -6.98 8.45 17.39
C VAL A 140 -6.80 8.55 15.88
N GLY A 141 -7.89 8.43 15.13
CA GLY A 141 -7.84 8.49 13.68
C GLY A 141 -7.31 7.21 13.00
N THR A 142 -7.30 6.08 13.70
CA THR A 142 -6.95 4.78 13.08
C THR A 142 -8.04 4.34 12.12
N VAL A 143 -7.63 3.98 10.91
CA VAL A 143 -8.51 3.49 9.83
C VAL A 143 -7.95 2.24 9.17
N VAL A 144 -8.79 1.55 8.40
CA VAL A 144 -8.36 0.43 7.56
C VAL A 144 -7.31 0.93 6.55
N GLY A 145 -6.21 0.21 6.42
CA GLY A 145 -5.07 0.57 5.58
C GLY A 145 -3.92 1.25 6.32
N ASP A 146 -4.12 1.70 7.56
CA ASP A 146 -3.04 2.20 8.40
C ASP A 146 -2.03 1.10 8.73
N TYR A 147 -0.79 1.50 8.97
CA TYR A 147 0.30 0.64 9.42
C TYR A 147 0.58 0.88 10.89
N ILE A 148 0.78 -0.21 11.64
CA ILE A 148 0.92 -0.19 13.10
C ILE A 148 2.04 -1.11 13.59
N ASP A 149 2.57 -0.77 14.77
CA ASP A 149 3.30 -1.70 15.64
C ASP A 149 2.39 -2.16 16.77
N VAL A 150 2.50 -3.43 17.13
CA VAL A 150 1.99 -3.95 18.39
C VAL A 150 3.11 -3.90 19.42
N ARG A 151 2.88 -3.24 20.54
CA ARG A 151 3.88 -3.03 21.58
C ARG A 151 3.42 -3.53 22.92
N LEU A 152 4.36 -4.08 23.69
CA LEU A 152 4.19 -4.51 25.07
C LEU A 152 5.03 -3.61 25.96
N ILE A 153 4.44 -3.05 27.01
CA ILE A 153 5.13 -2.27 28.01
C ILE A 153 5.17 -3.02 29.34
N LEU A 154 6.35 -3.01 29.98
CA LEU A 154 6.61 -3.62 31.28
C LEU A 154 6.39 -2.63 32.42
N PRO A 155 6.27 -3.09 33.69
CA PRO A 155 5.98 -2.24 34.83
C PRO A 155 7.09 -1.23 35.19
N ASN A 156 8.25 -1.35 34.60
CA ASN A 156 9.36 -0.39 34.73
C ASN A 156 9.37 0.67 33.60
N GLY A 157 8.41 0.60 32.67
CA GLY A 157 8.34 1.50 31.50
C GLY A 157 9.14 1.01 30.29
N GLU A 158 9.79 -0.12 30.34
CA GLU A 158 10.44 -0.72 29.17
C GLU A 158 9.41 -1.20 28.18
N GLU A 159 9.64 -0.92 26.89
CA GLU A 159 8.73 -1.17 25.79
C GLU A 159 9.37 -2.11 24.78
N TYR A 160 8.61 -3.09 24.32
CA TYR A 160 9.05 -4.10 23.36
C TYR A 160 8.13 -4.11 22.15
N VAL A 161 8.71 -4.09 20.95
CA VAL A 161 7.96 -4.26 19.70
C VAL A 161 7.73 -5.75 19.49
N VAL A 162 6.46 -6.14 19.53
CA VAL A 162 5.99 -7.54 19.38
C VAL A 162 5.84 -7.87 17.90
N VAL A 163 5.13 -7.02 17.17
CA VAL A 163 4.93 -7.10 15.71
C VAL A 163 5.09 -5.69 15.16
N SER A 164 5.75 -5.56 14.03
CA SER A 164 6.09 -4.27 13.45
C SER A 164 5.60 -4.11 12.03
N HIS A 165 5.19 -2.89 11.68
CA HIS A 165 4.82 -2.44 10.34
C HIS A 165 3.70 -3.28 9.70
N GLU A 166 2.71 -3.69 10.50
CA GLU A 166 1.58 -4.47 9.99
C GLU A 166 0.44 -3.56 9.54
N ARG A 167 -0.13 -3.90 8.39
CA ARG A 167 -1.27 -3.17 7.82
C ARG A 167 -2.58 -3.65 8.45
N ILE A 168 -3.44 -2.71 8.82
CA ILE A 168 -4.81 -3.01 9.28
C ILE A 168 -5.66 -3.38 8.07
N GLU A 169 -6.10 -4.63 7.99
CA GLU A 169 -6.97 -5.14 6.93
C GLU A 169 -8.45 -4.91 7.20
N ARG A 170 -8.84 -4.99 8.48
CA ARG A 170 -10.20 -4.73 8.95
C ARG A 170 -10.14 -4.06 10.32
N LEU A 171 -11.15 -3.25 10.58
CA LEU A 171 -11.30 -2.56 11.84
C LEU A 171 -12.77 -2.68 12.29
N TYR A 172 -12.96 -3.11 13.53
CA TYR A 172 -14.26 -3.16 14.18
C TYR A 172 -14.11 -2.75 15.65
N ASP A 173 -14.60 -1.59 15.99
CA ASP A 173 -14.42 -0.97 17.32
C ASP A 173 -12.93 -0.92 17.69
N THR A 174 -12.51 -1.59 18.75
CA THR A 174 -11.11 -1.70 19.18
C THR A 174 -10.41 -3.00 18.71
N THR A 175 -11.05 -3.75 17.82
CA THR A 175 -10.52 -4.99 17.25
C THR A 175 -9.99 -4.71 15.84
N ILE A 176 -8.71 -4.99 15.65
CA ILE A 176 -8.07 -4.92 14.33
C ILE A 176 -7.85 -6.33 13.79
N THR A 177 -7.85 -6.43 12.46
CA THR A 177 -7.43 -7.64 11.74
C THR A 177 -6.16 -7.32 10.98
N ILE A 178 -5.13 -8.12 11.20
CA ILE A 178 -3.83 -8.03 10.52
C ILE A 178 -3.46 -9.36 9.88
N HIS A 179 -2.51 -9.34 8.96
CA HIS A 179 -1.91 -10.55 8.42
C HIS A 179 -0.58 -10.82 9.13
N VAL A 180 -0.40 -12.04 9.61
CA VAL A 180 0.80 -12.43 10.35
C VAL A 180 1.41 -13.72 9.80
N SER A 181 2.72 -13.86 9.89
CA SER A 181 3.42 -15.11 9.66
C SER A 181 3.20 -16.09 10.84
N GLU A 182 3.61 -17.35 10.68
CA GLU A 182 3.58 -18.32 11.79
C GLU A 182 4.47 -17.87 12.96
N GLU A 183 5.63 -17.30 12.64
CA GLU A 183 6.55 -16.73 13.62
C GLU A 183 5.87 -15.63 14.44
N GLU A 184 5.32 -14.62 13.79
CA GLU A 184 4.62 -13.50 14.43
C GLU A 184 3.42 -13.98 15.25
N ASN A 185 2.69 -14.98 14.75
CA ASN A 185 1.58 -15.58 15.47
C ASN A 185 2.01 -16.20 16.80
N GLN A 186 3.18 -16.87 16.85
CA GLN A 186 3.72 -17.44 18.10
C GLN A 186 4.24 -16.34 19.05
N ILE A 187 4.85 -15.29 18.51
CA ILE A 187 5.27 -14.11 19.29
C ILE A 187 4.05 -13.42 19.94
N ILE A 188 2.97 -13.22 19.18
CA ILE A 188 1.70 -12.67 19.68
C ILE A 188 1.10 -13.56 20.77
N ASN A 189 1.10 -14.88 20.58
CA ASN A 189 0.61 -15.80 21.60
C ASN A 189 1.43 -15.71 22.90
N SER A 190 2.74 -15.56 22.78
CA SER A 190 3.63 -15.35 23.91
C SER A 190 3.33 -14.05 24.66
N MET A 191 3.09 -12.95 23.91
CA MET A 191 2.66 -11.67 24.49
C MET A 191 1.33 -11.83 25.25
N PHE A 192 0.32 -12.47 24.68
CA PHE A 192 -0.95 -12.68 25.38
C PHE A 192 -0.82 -13.57 26.61
N ALA A 193 0.05 -14.59 26.58
CA ALA A 193 0.34 -15.39 27.76
C ALA A 193 0.98 -14.54 28.86
N GLU A 194 1.90 -13.64 28.51
CA GLU A 194 2.54 -12.71 29.45
C GLU A 194 1.54 -11.70 30.04
N LEU A 195 0.66 -11.12 29.21
CA LEU A 195 -0.43 -10.27 29.68
C LEU A 195 -1.35 -10.99 30.68
N GLY A 196 -1.66 -12.26 30.39
CA GLY A 196 -2.48 -13.09 31.29
C GLY A 196 -1.80 -13.46 32.60
N GLN A 197 -0.50 -13.81 32.56
CA GLN A 197 0.28 -14.18 33.72
C GLN A 197 0.57 -12.99 34.64
N TYR A 198 0.82 -11.84 34.05
CA TYR A 198 1.19 -10.58 34.74
C TYR A 198 0.12 -9.51 34.61
N GLN A 199 -1.14 -9.92 34.73
CA GLN A 199 -2.28 -9.00 34.66
C GLN A 199 -2.14 -7.84 35.67
N GLY A 200 -2.28 -6.62 35.20
CA GLY A 200 -2.09 -5.40 35.99
C GLY A 200 -0.61 -5.00 36.18
N PHE A 201 0.32 -5.71 35.54
CA PHE A 201 1.75 -5.36 35.55
C PHE A 201 2.30 -5.13 34.12
N THR A 202 1.63 -5.64 33.11
CA THR A 202 2.00 -5.48 31.71
C THR A 202 0.81 -4.90 30.94
N PHE A 203 1.10 -4.19 29.87
CA PHE A 203 0.08 -3.58 29.03
C PHE A 203 0.48 -3.64 27.56
N ALA A 204 -0.46 -3.96 26.67
CA ALA A 204 -0.22 -3.95 25.23
C ALA A 204 -1.06 -2.88 24.53
N TYR A 205 -0.48 -2.22 23.56
CA TYR A 205 -1.11 -1.15 22.81
C TYR A 205 -0.55 -1.03 21.40
N LEU A 206 -1.16 -0.18 20.58
CA LEU A 206 -0.78 0.08 19.21
C LEU A 206 -0.10 1.43 19.05
N VAL A 207 0.90 1.47 18.19
CA VAL A 207 1.51 2.71 17.69
C VAL A 207 1.28 2.75 16.20
N LYS A 208 0.79 3.90 15.69
CA LYS A 208 0.47 4.12 14.29
C LYS A 208 1.62 4.86 13.60
N TYR A 209 1.97 4.43 12.39
CA TYR A 209 2.93 5.12 11.53
C TYR A 209 2.32 6.39 10.92
N ILE A 210 3.11 7.46 10.80
CA ILE A 210 2.69 8.74 10.21
C ILE A 210 2.73 8.64 8.68
N GLU A 211 3.87 8.22 8.14
CA GLU A 211 4.12 8.08 6.70
C GLU A 211 4.74 6.69 6.40
N PRO A 212 3.94 5.62 6.41
CA PRO A 212 4.46 4.23 6.36
C PRO A 212 5.35 3.92 5.15
N GLY A 213 5.25 4.70 4.07
CA GLY A 213 6.13 4.55 2.90
C GLY A 213 7.48 5.27 3.00
N LYS A 214 7.69 6.10 4.04
CA LYS A 214 8.92 6.88 4.25
C LYS A 214 9.54 6.61 5.62
N ASP A 215 8.73 6.21 6.60
CA ASP A 215 9.21 5.89 7.92
C ASP A 215 10.13 4.68 7.87
N VAL A 216 11.15 4.68 8.73
CA VAL A 216 12.03 3.52 8.87
C VAL A 216 11.26 2.43 9.60
N ASP A 217 11.21 1.24 9.01
CA ASP A 217 10.56 0.10 9.63
C ASP A 217 11.17 -0.20 10.99
N THR A 218 10.32 -0.28 12.01
CA THR A 218 10.73 -0.75 13.33
C THR A 218 10.97 -2.24 13.27
N VAL A 219 12.00 -2.73 13.94
CA VAL A 219 12.28 -4.17 14.04
C VAL A 219 11.60 -4.73 15.27
N ALA A 220 10.79 -5.78 15.10
CA ALA A 220 10.24 -6.54 16.21
C ALA A 220 11.36 -7.23 16.96
N PHE A 221 11.37 -7.11 18.32
CA PHE A 221 12.44 -7.65 19.17
C PHE A 221 11.95 -8.23 20.49
N TYR A 222 10.63 -8.42 20.65
CA TYR A 222 10.07 -9.11 21.81
C TYR A 222 10.32 -10.63 21.69
N PRO A 223 11.09 -11.23 22.61
CA PRO A 223 11.36 -12.67 22.59
C PRO A 223 10.19 -13.46 23.20
N VAL A 224 9.94 -14.65 22.67
CA VAL A 224 8.94 -15.55 23.26
C VAL A 224 9.32 -15.97 24.69
N GLN A 225 8.32 -16.34 25.48
CA GLN A 225 8.53 -16.90 26.82
C GLN A 225 9.32 -18.21 26.75
N GLU A 226 10.08 -18.52 27.80
CA GLU A 226 10.91 -19.72 27.87
C GLU A 226 10.09 -20.99 27.61
N ASP A 227 8.87 -21.06 28.15
CA ASP A 227 7.95 -22.21 28.00
C ASP A 227 7.52 -22.42 26.52
N MET A 228 7.57 -21.39 25.69
CA MET A 228 7.21 -21.46 24.27
C MET A 228 8.39 -21.70 23.34
N LYS A 229 9.62 -21.58 23.86
CA LYS A 229 10.85 -21.68 23.08
C LYS A 229 10.99 -23.01 22.36
N GLU A 230 10.74 -24.13 23.06
CA GLU A 230 10.83 -25.45 22.46
C GLU A 230 9.82 -25.64 21.33
N LEU A 231 8.59 -25.16 21.51
CA LEU A 231 7.57 -25.19 20.46
C LEU A 231 8.01 -24.42 19.21
N VAL A 232 8.56 -23.20 19.39
CA VAL A 232 9.04 -22.36 18.28
C VAL A 232 10.19 -23.03 17.55
N MET A 233 11.15 -23.64 18.29
CA MET A 233 12.30 -24.34 17.70
C MET A 233 11.91 -25.61 16.92
N LEU A 234 10.84 -26.29 17.32
CA LEU A 234 10.36 -27.52 16.70
C LEU A 234 9.26 -27.28 15.65
N ASN A 235 8.76 -26.05 15.53
CA ASN A 235 7.69 -25.74 14.57
C ASN A 235 8.22 -25.74 13.13
N PRO A 236 7.80 -26.69 12.27
CA PRO A 236 8.32 -26.81 10.91
C PRO A 236 7.90 -25.66 9.99
N ASN A 237 6.96 -24.82 10.42
CA ASN A 237 6.47 -23.68 9.67
C ASN A 237 7.27 -22.39 9.97
N ILE A 238 8.16 -22.42 10.97
CA ILE A 238 9.07 -21.31 11.31
C ILE A 238 10.44 -21.63 10.73
N LYS A 239 10.86 -20.84 9.74
CA LYS A 239 12.16 -21.04 9.06
C LYS A 239 13.33 -20.41 9.83
N ASP A 240 13.07 -19.23 10.41
CA ASP A 240 14.07 -18.47 11.17
C ASP A 240 13.54 -18.17 12.56
N THR A 241 14.23 -18.68 13.57
CA THR A 241 13.87 -18.51 14.99
C THR A 241 14.61 -17.35 15.66
N THR A 242 15.50 -16.67 14.94
CA THR A 242 16.37 -15.62 15.53
C THR A 242 15.59 -14.43 16.05
N ARG A 243 14.44 -14.13 15.45
CA ARG A 243 13.53 -13.06 15.89
C ARG A 243 12.71 -13.44 17.12
N CYS A 244 12.38 -14.74 17.25
CA CYS A 244 11.57 -15.26 18.36
C CYS A 244 12.40 -15.55 19.62
N ILE A 245 13.65 -15.95 19.45
CA ILE A 245 14.50 -16.47 20.52
C ILE A 245 15.67 -15.54 20.78
N ASN A 246 15.63 -14.89 21.92
CA ASN A 246 16.73 -14.08 22.46
C ASN A 246 16.83 -14.30 23.97
N ASP A 247 17.65 -15.28 24.38
CA ASP A 247 17.76 -15.70 25.75
C ASP A 247 18.21 -14.57 26.69
N THR A 248 19.09 -13.69 26.22
CA THR A 248 19.56 -12.56 27.03
C THR A 248 18.45 -11.57 27.29
N LEU A 249 17.68 -11.24 26.27
CA LEU A 249 16.57 -10.31 26.37
C LEU A 249 15.42 -10.92 27.17
N ARG A 250 15.13 -12.22 26.99
CA ARG A 250 14.13 -12.94 27.79
C ARG A 250 14.47 -12.93 29.25
N ALA A 251 15.70 -13.29 29.61
CA ALA A 251 16.16 -13.27 30.98
C ALA A 251 16.05 -11.86 31.63
N HIS A 252 16.28 -10.82 30.87
CA HIS A 252 16.10 -9.44 31.34
C HIS A 252 14.62 -9.15 31.63
N ILE A 253 13.69 -9.47 30.70
CA ILE A 253 12.24 -9.32 30.90
C ILE A 253 11.79 -10.07 32.15
N ASP A 254 12.16 -11.32 32.29
CA ASP A 254 11.80 -12.18 33.46
C ASP A 254 12.31 -11.58 34.76
N GLN A 255 13.52 -11.01 34.76
CA GLN A 255 14.07 -10.32 35.92
C GLN A 255 13.27 -9.07 36.28
N VAL A 256 12.90 -8.25 35.31
CA VAL A 256 12.08 -7.07 35.53
C VAL A 256 10.73 -7.46 36.11
N LEU A 257 10.05 -8.43 35.51
CA LEU A 257 8.76 -8.92 36.01
C LEU A 257 8.85 -9.46 37.42
N LEU A 258 9.88 -10.26 37.72
CA LEU A 258 10.12 -10.77 39.06
C LEU A 258 10.32 -9.68 40.13
N ILE A 259 11.09 -8.65 39.79
CA ILE A 259 11.34 -7.50 40.68
C ILE A 259 10.06 -6.71 40.95
N TYR A 260 9.29 -6.43 39.92
CA TYR A 260 8.11 -5.55 40.04
C TYR A 260 6.86 -6.28 40.55
N THR A 261 6.77 -7.60 40.39
CA THR A 261 5.71 -8.41 41.02
C THR A 261 6.03 -8.76 42.47
N SER A 262 7.26 -8.52 42.94
CA SER A 262 7.61 -8.68 44.34
C SER A 262 6.87 -7.70 45.25
N SER A 263 6.59 -8.08 46.49
CA SER A 263 5.73 -7.34 47.44
C SER A 263 6.14 -5.89 47.69
N ASN A 264 7.41 -5.54 47.48
CA ASN A 264 7.93 -4.19 47.74
C ASN A 264 7.66 -3.19 46.61
N ASN A 265 7.59 -3.65 45.36
CA ASN A 265 7.45 -2.80 44.18
C ASN A 265 6.06 -2.90 43.54
N GLN A 266 5.24 -3.82 43.96
CA GLN A 266 3.95 -4.15 43.37
C GLN A 266 3.02 -2.93 43.23
N LYS A 267 2.92 -2.10 44.26
CA LYS A 267 2.04 -0.92 44.24
C LYS A 267 2.45 0.09 43.19
N THR A 268 3.77 0.35 43.06
CA THR A 268 4.30 1.30 42.08
C THR A 268 4.08 0.79 40.67
N ALA A 269 4.30 -0.49 40.42
CA ALA A 269 4.09 -1.12 39.14
C ALA A 269 2.60 -1.11 38.73
N GLN A 270 1.71 -1.46 39.65
CA GLN A 270 0.26 -1.42 39.40
C GLN A 270 -0.24 0.01 39.12
N SER A 271 0.23 1.00 39.89
CA SER A 271 -0.13 2.40 39.66
C SER A 271 0.30 2.89 38.28
N PHE A 272 1.46 2.47 37.78
CA PHE A 272 1.93 2.82 36.45
C PHE A 272 1.02 2.22 35.35
N VAL A 273 0.65 0.93 35.48
CA VAL A 273 -0.23 0.28 34.50
C VAL A 273 -1.67 0.80 34.59
N GLU A 274 -2.16 1.13 35.79
CA GLU A 274 -3.46 1.78 36.00
C GLU A 274 -3.51 3.17 35.33
N GLU A 275 -2.44 3.96 35.42
CA GLU A 275 -2.32 5.25 34.75
C GLU A 275 -2.33 5.09 33.23
N LEU A 276 -1.56 4.12 32.69
CA LEU A 276 -1.57 3.81 31.26
C LEU A 276 -2.97 3.39 30.79
N ALA A 277 -3.65 2.52 31.54
CA ALA A 277 -5.00 2.08 31.21
C ALA A 277 -5.99 3.26 31.20
N ALA A 278 -5.88 4.18 32.15
CA ALA A 278 -6.69 5.38 32.19
C ALA A 278 -6.45 6.29 30.98
N GLN A 279 -5.18 6.50 30.59
CA GLN A 279 -4.86 7.27 29.38
C GLN A 279 -5.45 6.62 28.13
N HIS A 280 -5.41 5.30 28.01
CA HIS A 280 -6.00 4.56 26.90
C HIS A 280 -7.55 4.60 26.90
N GLU A 281 -8.19 4.71 28.06
CA GLU A 281 -9.65 4.97 28.11
C GLU A 281 -10.00 6.35 27.54
N TYR A 282 -9.22 7.39 27.87
CA TYR A 282 -9.40 8.73 27.26
C TYR A 282 -9.16 8.68 25.75
N GLN A 283 -8.16 7.96 25.32
CA GLN A 283 -7.85 7.77 23.89
C GLN A 283 -8.98 7.07 23.16
N LEU A 284 -9.62 6.05 23.78
CA LEU A 284 -10.80 5.39 23.22
C LEU A 284 -11.94 6.38 23.01
N GLY A 285 -12.26 7.21 24.02
CA GLY A 285 -13.28 8.26 23.90
C GLY A 285 -12.97 9.25 22.78
N ALA A 286 -11.72 9.71 22.68
CA ALA A 286 -11.29 10.60 21.61
C ALA A 286 -11.38 9.95 20.22
N HIS A 287 -11.06 8.66 20.10
CA HIS A 287 -11.19 7.92 18.85
C HIS A 287 -12.65 7.76 18.43
N GLN A 288 -13.55 7.46 19.36
CA GLN A 288 -14.99 7.37 19.10
C GLN A 288 -15.56 8.71 18.63
N MET A 289 -15.19 9.82 19.29
CA MET A 289 -15.59 11.16 18.85
C MET A 289 -15.08 11.47 17.44
N TRP A 290 -13.83 11.09 17.13
CA TRP A 290 -13.24 11.27 15.81
C TRP A 290 -14.00 10.46 14.74
N ILE A 291 -14.41 9.21 15.03
CA ILE A 291 -15.24 8.41 14.12
C ILE A 291 -16.60 9.08 13.87
N GLU A 292 -17.25 9.59 14.92
CA GLU A 292 -18.54 10.29 14.81
C GLU A 292 -18.42 11.54 13.92
N GLU A 293 -17.34 12.32 14.06
CA GLU A 293 -17.08 13.51 13.23
C GLU A 293 -16.82 13.18 11.75
N HIS A 294 -16.32 11.98 11.47
CA HIS A 294 -15.98 11.53 10.12
C HIS A 294 -16.98 10.51 9.55
N THR A 295 -18.18 10.43 10.13
CA THR A 295 -19.27 9.59 9.64
C THR A 295 -20.38 10.47 9.10
N ASP A 296 -20.84 10.23 7.85
CA ASP A 296 -21.93 10.99 7.24
C ASP A 296 -23.31 10.63 7.85
N GLU A 297 -24.35 11.37 7.45
CA GLU A 297 -25.74 11.15 7.93
C GLU A 297 -26.28 9.75 7.56
N ASP A 298 -25.68 9.09 6.56
CA ASP A 298 -26.03 7.74 6.11
C ASP A 298 -25.22 6.64 6.84
N GLY A 299 -24.30 7.03 7.73
CA GLY A 299 -23.46 6.13 8.53
C GLY A 299 -22.21 5.61 7.78
N ASN A 300 -21.85 6.24 6.66
CA ASN A 300 -20.62 5.88 5.94
C ASN A 300 -19.45 6.71 6.45
N PHE A 301 -18.31 6.05 6.64
CA PHE A 301 -17.07 6.73 6.99
C PHE A 301 -16.58 7.58 5.81
N VAL A 302 -16.39 8.88 6.04
CA VAL A 302 -15.82 9.83 5.08
C VAL A 302 -14.39 10.14 5.51
N PRO A 303 -13.37 9.50 4.91
CA PRO A 303 -11.98 9.80 5.25
C PRO A 303 -11.67 11.26 4.92
N GLU A 304 -10.93 11.94 5.78
CA GLU A 304 -10.39 13.25 5.49
C GLU A 304 -9.65 13.20 4.16
N GLN A 305 -10.16 13.88 3.15
CA GLN A 305 -9.45 13.99 1.86
C GLN A 305 -8.14 14.71 2.15
N GLY A 306 -7.03 14.01 1.94
CA GLY A 306 -5.68 14.37 2.31
C GLY A 306 -5.45 15.87 2.34
N ALA A 307 -5.09 16.37 3.50
CA ALA A 307 -4.70 17.76 3.65
C ALA A 307 -3.60 18.06 2.64
N PRO A 308 -3.72 19.15 1.86
CA PRO A 308 -2.64 19.58 1.00
C PRO A 308 -1.44 19.87 1.91
N THR A 309 -0.29 19.27 1.60
CA THR A 309 0.99 19.60 2.19
C THR A 309 1.35 21.04 1.82
N THR A 310 0.84 21.99 2.55
CA THR A 310 1.29 23.38 2.52
C THR A 310 1.12 23.94 3.93
N ASP A 311 2.28 24.15 4.54
CA ASP A 311 2.62 25.18 5.53
C ASP A 311 1.39 25.98 6.04
N ALA A 312 0.75 25.47 7.08
CA ALA A 312 -0.24 26.22 7.83
C ALA A 312 0.15 26.10 9.31
N THR A 313 0.75 27.15 9.82
CA THR A 313 0.78 27.45 11.24
C THR A 313 -0.65 27.40 11.77
N VAL A 314 -1.03 26.27 12.33
CA VAL A 314 -2.27 26.12 13.09
C VAL A 314 -2.02 26.77 14.44
N THR A 315 -2.39 28.01 14.58
CA THR A 315 -2.64 28.63 15.88
C THR A 315 -4.01 28.17 16.34
N ASP A 316 -4.05 27.09 17.13
CA ASP A 316 -5.24 26.71 17.90
C ASP A 316 -5.25 27.56 19.18
N PRO A 317 -6.23 28.47 19.33
CA PRO A 317 -6.30 29.37 20.51
C PRO A 317 -6.59 28.61 21.81
N SER A 318 -7.05 27.34 21.76
CA SER A 318 -7.36 26.55 22.95
C SER A 318 -6.12 25.86 23.53
N LEU A 319 -5.11 25.55 22.71
CA LEU A 319 -3.85 24.96 23.18
C LEU A 319 -2.97 25.97 23.91
N ASP A 320 -2.97 27.23 23.46
CA ASP A 320 -2.22 28.31 24.12
C ASP A 320 -2.76 28.66 25.51
N GLN A 321 -4.07 28.49 25.77
CA GLN A 321 -4.66 28.68 27.09
C GLN A 321 -4.30 27.55 28.05
N MET A 322 -4.35 26.29 27.59
CA MET A 322 -4.01 25.14 28.45
C MET A 322 -2.52 25.08 28.81
N THR A 323 -1.62 25.46 27.90
CA THR A 323 -0.18 25.54 28.20
C THR A 323 0.17 26.72 29.11
N GLY A 324 -0.56 27.81 29.02
CA GLY A 324 -0.38 28.96 29.89
C GLY A 324 -0.73 28.66 31.35
N GLU A 325 -1.91 28.07 31.61
CA GLU A 325 -2.36 27.72 32.97
C GLU A 325 -1.51 26.58 33.59
N ALA A 326 -1.04 25.61 32.79
CA ALA A 326 -0.13 24.57 33.28
C ALA A 326 1.27 25.12 33.63
N MET A 327 1.80 26.03 32.83
CA MET A 327 3.09 26.68 33.13
C MET A 327 3.01 27.63 34.32
N ASP A 328 1.92 28.35 34.50
CA ASP A 328 1.72 29.21 35.67
C ASP A 328 1.60 28.41 36.96
N SER A 329 0.91 27.26 36.92
CA SER A 329 0.83 26.36 38.08
C SER A 329 2.17 25.70 38.42
N LEU A 330 2.98 25.38 37.43
CA LEU A 330 4.33 24.83 37.62
C LEU A 330 5.30 25.87 38.19
N ASN A 331 5.25 27.09 37.69
CA ASN A 331 6.08 28.20 38.23
C ASN A 331 5.71 28.54 39.67
N GLN A 332 4.41 28.53 40.00
CA GLN A 332 3.96 28.75 41.38
C GLN A 332 4.43 27.64 42.33
N SER A 333 4.44 26.40 41.86
CA SER A 333 4.97 25.27 42.65
C SER A 333 6.49 25.34 42.85
N ILE A 334 7.24 25.93 41.94
CA ILE A 334 8.69 26.15 42.05
C ILE A 334 8.98 27.31 43.03
N GLU A 335 8.23 28.40 42.96
CA GLU A 335 8.38 29.52 43.92
C GLU A 335 8.03 29.09 45.36
N ASP A 336 7.01 28.25 45.55
CA ASP A 336 6.64 27.70 46.86
C ASP A 336 7.74 26.79 47.45
N LEU A 337 8.48 26.06 46.59
CA LEU A 337 9.60 25.20 46.98
C LEU A 337 10.85 26.01 47.34
N GLU A 338 11.12 27.14 46.68
CA GLU A 338 12.23 28.05 47.02
C GLU A 338 11.99 28.88 48.29
N ALA A 339 10.71 29.07 48.67
CA ALA A 339 10.36 29.78 49.91
C ALA A 339 10.50 28.91 51.19
N ILE A 340 10.79 27.64 51.08
CA ILE A 340 10.95 26.66 52.18
C ILE A 340 12.44 26.38 52.50
N GLN A 341 13.39 26.94 51.73
CA GLN A 341 14.80 26.94 52.06
C GLN A 341 15.20 28.26 52.76
#